data_fefa38a31fd6b8aef95a9856431f1414
#
_entry.id   fefa38a31fd6b8aef95a9856431f1414
#
_cell.length_a   1.000
_cell.length_b   1.000
_cell.length_c   1.000
_cell.angle_alpha   90.00
_cell.angle_beta   90.00
_cell.angle_gamma   90.00
#
_symmetry.space_group_name_H-M   'P 1'
#
loop_
_entity.id
_entity.type
_entity.pdbx_description
1 polymer ?
#
loop_
_entity_poly.entity_id
_entity_poly.type
_entity_poly.pdbx_seq_one_letter_code
_entity_poly.pdbx_strand_id
1 'polypeptide(L)'
;TARTDGANNAKVIVSNNAISVEADGFVQGVQLEISHDHNFSIDVNEAYVSEYKTVGNKTIVVLVSDGEESLSEIATFSGDCSVETAIVASESGSAETEISVELAASFELKVVGPNPFNPSTQLNVVVEKSGYVSVKIYNLIGQQVATLADGYMESNSNGKTLHWNASQMASGVYLVRAESAGNVSTQKLMLLK
;
A
#
# COMPACT_ATOMS: atom_id res chain seq x y z
N THR A 1 5.41 -13.83 -32.65
CA THR A 1 5.60 -13.28 -31.29
C THR A 1 6.76 -14.01 -30.67
N ALA A 2 7.84 -13.29 -30.33
CA ALA A 2 8.98 -13.89 -29.64
C ALA A 2 8.45 -14.38 -28.27
N ARG A 3 8.51 -15.68 -28.06
CA ARG A 3 8.24 -16.29 -26.77
C ARG A 3 9.35 -15.82 -25.85
N THR A 4 9.01 -15.13 -24.79
CA THR A 4 9.98 -14.74 -23.77
C THR A 4 10.43 -16.00 -23.06
N ASP A 5 11.74 -16.14 -22.84
CA ASP A 5 12.29 -17.27 -22.07
C ASP A 5 11.62 -17.34 -20.70
N GLY A 6 11.43 -18.55 -20.18
CA GLY A 6 10.86 -18.77 -18.86
C GLY A 6 11.70 -18.13 -17.75
N ALA A 7 11.08 -17.68 -16.68
CA ALA A 7 11.76 -17.09 -15.54
C ALA A 7 12.74 -18.08 -14.88
N ASN A 8 13.93 -17.61 -14.56
CA ASN A 8 14.92 -18.34 -13.77
C ASN A 8 14.97 -17.80 -12.33
N ASN A 9 14.73 -16.51 -12.16
CA ASN A 9 14.67 -15.85 -10.86
C ASN A 9 13.34 -15.08 -10.75
N ALA A 10 12.75 -15.15 -9.59
CA ALA A 10 11.53 -14.45 -9.28
C ALA A 10 11.56 -13.88 -7.86
N LYS A 11 10.84 -12.79 -7.66
CA LYS A 11 10.65 -12.15 -6.38
C LYS A 11 9.16 -11.99 -6.13
N VAL A 12 8.66 -12.60 -5.05
CA VAL A 12 7.30 -12.37 -4.57
C VAL A 12 7.33 -11.19 -3.63
N ILE A 13 6.57 -10.17 -3.97
CA ILE A 13 6.48 -8.90 -3.24
C ILE A 13 5.15 -8.87 -2.51
N VAL A 14 5.21 -8.79 -1.19
CA VAL A 14 4.03 -8.59 -0.33
C VAL A 14 4.02 -7.14 0.12
N SER A 15 3.07 -6.39 -0.37
CA SER A 15 2.82 -5.01 0.06
C SER A 15 1.62 -4.98 1.03
N ASN A 16 1.20 -3.80 1.52
CA ASN A 16 0.13 -3.68 2.55
C ASN A 16 -1.20 -4.34 2.20
N ASN A 17 -1.51 -4.46 0.93
CA ASN A 17 -2.81 -4.94 0.47
C ASN A 17 -2.73 -5.72 -0.85
N ALA A 18 -1.53 -6.02 -1.34
CA ALA A 18 -1.35 -6.72 -2.60
C ALA A 18 -0.16 -7.67 -2.57
N ILE A 19 -0.24 -8.75 -3.32
CA ILE A 19 0.83 -9.69 -3.59
C ILE A 19 1.10 -9.66 -5.09
N SER A 20 2.35 -9.43 -5.47
CA SER A 20 2.81 -9.39 -6.85
C SER A 20 4.08 -10.24 -7.05
N VAL A 21 4.41 -10.53 -8.29
CA VAL A 21 5.63 -11.24 -8.68
C VAL A 21 6.38 -10.41 -9.70
N GLU A 22 7.66 -10.18 -9.44
CA GLU A 22 8.63 -9.70 -10.40
C GLU A 22 9.55 -10.86 -10.80
N ALA A 23 9.86 -11.01 -12.08
CA ALA A 23 10.70 -12.09 -12.56
C ALA A 23 11.54 -11.64 -13.76
N ASP A 24 12.65 -12.36 -14.02
CA ASP A 24 13.55 -12.13 -15.15
C ASP A 24 13.05 -12.75 -16.46
N GLY A 25 11.88 -13.38 -16.46
CA GLY A 25 11.27 -14.03 -17.62
C GLY A 25 9.79 -14.31 -17.42
N PHE A 26 9.23 -15.17 -18.27
CA PHE A 26 7.81 -15.51 -18.26
C PHE A 26 7.44 -16.37 -17.05
N VAL A 27 6.44 -15.91 -16.26
CA VAL A 27 5.87 -16.63 -15.13
C VAL A 27 4.58 -17.32 -15.56
N GLN A 28 4.59 -18.65 -15.57
CA GLN A 28 3.46 -19.46 -15.99
C GLN A 28 2.56 -19.89 -14.84
N GLY A 29 3.13 -20.07 -13.66
CA GLY A 29 2.37 -20.47 -12.48
C GLY A 29 2.92 -19.89 -11.19
N VAL A 30 2.05 -19.65 -10.23
CA VAL A 30 2.39 -19.19 -8.89
C VAL A 30 1.60 -19.98 -7.88
N GLN A 31 2.29 -20.52 -6.87
CA GLN A 31 1.67 -21.10 -5.69
C GLN A 31 2.20 -20.39 -4.46
N LEU A 32 1.30 -19.96 -3.59
CA LEU A 32 1.63 -19.32 -2.32
C LEU A 32 0.99 -20.07 -1.17
N GLU A 33 1.71 -20.20 -0.05
CA GLU A 33 1.16 -20.56 1.25
C GLU A 33 1.23 -19.33 2.15
N ILE A 34 0.07 -18.88 2.62
CA ILE A 34 -0.11 -17.65 3.39
C ILE A 34 -0.64 -18.01 4.77
N SER A 35 0.06 -17.60 5.83
CA SER A 35 -0.47 -17.60 7.19
C SER A 35 -1.09 -16.24 7.52
N HIS A 36 -2.18 -16.23 8.28
CA HIS A 36 -2.95 -15.01 8.52
C HIS A 36 -3.78 -15.07 9.80
N ASP A 37 -4.32 -13.92 10.22
CA ASP A 37 -5.29 -13.81 11.29
C ASP A 37 -6.74 -14.12 10.81
N HIS A 38 -7.73 -13.99 11.71
CA HIS A 38 -9.14 -14.27 11.37
C HIS A 38 -9.85 -13.12 10.66
N ASN A 39 -9.21 -11.96 10.55
CA ASN A 39 -9.75 -10.81 9.82
C ASN A 39 -9.22 -10.74 8.38
N PHE A 40 -8.41 -11.74 8.00
CA PHE A 40 -7.85 -11.82 6.66
C PHE A 40 -8.93 -12.12 5.62
N SER A 41 -8.89 -11.40 4.53
CA SER A 41 -9.60 -11.73 3.30
C SER A 41 -8.69 -11.55 2.11
N ILE A 42 -8.87 -12.35 1.08
CA ILE A 42 -8.09 -12.32 -0.15
C ILE A 42 -9.02 -12.31 -1.36
N ASP A 43 -8.66 -11.50 -2.34
CA ASP A 43 -9.25 -11.47 -3.67
C ASP A 43 -8.13 -11.78 -4.68
N VAL A 44 -8.24 -12.94 -5.32
CA VAL A 44 -7.22 -13.49 -6.21
C VAL A 44 -7.51 -13.02 -7.64
N ASN A 45 -6.49 -12.50 -8.32
CA ASN A 45 -6.63 -11.99 -9.68
C ASN A 45 -7.05 -13.09 -10.66
N GLU A 46 -7.77 -12.69 -11.71
CA GLU A 46 -8.19 -13.62 -12.76
C GLU A 46 -6.96 -14.14 -13.54
N ALA A 47 -6.95 -15.46 -13.78
CA ALA A 47 -5.97 -16.17 -14.58
C ALA A 47 -6.65 -17.38 -15.24
N TYR A 48 -5.95 -18.15 -16.08
CA TYR A 48 -6.49 -19.37 -16.68
C TYR A 48 -6.94 -20.38 -15.61
N VAL A 49 -6.14 -20.53 -14.56
CA VAL A 49 -6.54 -21.14 -13.29
C VAL A 49 -6.29 -20.14 -12.20
N SER A 50 -7.29 -19.85 -11.39
CA SER A 50 -7.23 -18.94 -10.26
C SER A 50 -8.05 -19.52 -9.13
N GLU A 51 -7.38 -20.15 -8.17
CA GLU A 51 -8.01 -20.88 -7.08
C GLU A 51 -7.31 -20.58 -5.75
N TYR A 52 -8.09 -20.55 -4.68
CA TYR A 52 -7.53 -20.53 -3.33
C TYR A 52 -8.35 -21.36 -2.36
N LYS A 53 -7.70 -21.84 -1.32
CA LYS A 53 -8.34 -22.60 -0.24
C LYS A 53 -7.81 -22.20 1.11
N THR A 54 -8.73 -21.80 2.00
CA THR A 54 -8.42 -21.46 3.39
C THR A 54 -8.79 -22.61 4.32
N VAL A 55 -7.87 -22.96 5.21
CA VAL A 55 -8.09 -23.94 6.29
C VAL A 55 -7.50 -23.36 7.58
N GLY A 56 -8.35 -22.96 8.50
CA GLY A 56 -7.94 -22.27 9.73
C GLY A 56 -7.25 -20.95 9.41
N ASN A 57 -6.02 -20.79 9.85
CA ASN A 57 -5.20 -19.59 9.67
C ASN A 57 -4.22 -19.70 8.48
N LYS A 58 -4.48 -20.60 7.55
CA LYS A 58 -3.66 -20.81 6.36
C LYS A 58 -4.50 -20.74 5.09
N THR A 59 -3.99 -20.06 4.07
CA THR A 59 -4.56 -20.00 2.73
C THR A 59 -3.50 -20.43 1.73
N ILE A 60 -3.88 -21.35 0.85
CA ILE A 60 -3.08 -21.74 -0.31
C ILE A 60 -3.73 -21.09 -1.52
N VAL A 61 -2.92 -20.40 -2.32
CA VAL A 61 -3.31 -19.72 -3.56
C VAL A 61 -2.57 -20.37 -4.72
N VAL A 62 -3.26 -20.64 -5.81
CA VAL A 62 -2.67 -21.16 -7.05
C VAL A 62 -3.20 -20.38 -8.23
N LEU A 63 -2.29 -19.80 -9.02
CA LEU A 63 -2.59 -19.20 -10.32
C LEU A 63 -1.79 -19.90 -11.42
N VAL A 64 -2.41 -20.06 -12.57
CA VAL A 64 -1.76 -20.55 -13.78
C VAL A 64 -2.18 -19.68 -14.96
N SER A 65 -1.21 -19.20 -15.73
CA SER A 65 -1.41 -18.48 -16.99
C SER A 65 -1.82 -19.45 -18.10
N ASP A 66 -2.55 -18.96 -19.10
CA ASP A 66 -2.83 -19.66 -20.35
C ASP A 66 -1.61 -19.72 -21.29
N GLY A 67 -0.52 -19.04 -20.93
CA GLY A 67 0.72 -18.94 -21.72
C GLY A 67 0.76 -17.73 -22.65
N GLU A 68 -0.27 -16.88 -22.67
CA GLU A 68 -0.29 -15.63 -23.45
C GLU A 68 0.23 -14.46 -22.63
N GLU A 69 -0.16 -14.37 -21.34
CA GLU A 69 0.27 -13.31 -20.43
C GLU A 69 1.03 -13.89 -19.22
N SER A 70 2.12 -13.22 -18.86
CA SER A 70 2.91 -13.57 -17.67
C SER A 70 2.19 -13.11 -16.40
N LEU A 71 2.18 -13.97 -15.38
CA LEU A 71 1.61 -13.59 -14.08
C LEU A 71 2.52 -12.57 -13.39
N SER A 72 1.94 -11.44 -12.98
CA SER A 72 2.65 -10.38 -12.24
C SER A 72 1.86 -9.90 -11.02
N GLU A 73 0.56 -9.68 -11.16
CA GLU A 73 -0.33 -9.34 -10.07
C GLU A 73 -1.07 -10.60 -9.62
N ILE A 74 -0.93 -10.98 -8.35
CA ILE A 74 -1.43 -12.27 -7.85
C ILE A 74 -2.75 -12.10 -7.10
N ALA A 75 -2.78 -11.20 -6.12
CA ALA A 75 -3.95 -10.99 -5.29
C ALA A 75 -3.92 -9.64 -4.59
N THR A 76 -5.11 -9.18 -4.19
CA THR A 76 -5.26 -8.16 -3.15
C THR A 76 -5.76 -8.80 -1.87
N PHE A 77 -5.44 -8.22 -0.71
CA PHE A 77 -5.86 -8.76 0.58
C PHE A 77 -6.13 -7.65 1.60
N SER A 78 -6.80 -8.01 2.68
CA SER A 78 -6.93 -7.18 3.88
C SER A 78 -6.67 -8.02 5.13
N GLY A 79 -6.28 -7.38 6.24
CA GLY A 79 -5.84 -8.05 7.45
C GLY A 79 -4.34 -8.36 7.45
N ASP A 80 -3.84 -8.88 8.58
CA ASP A 80 -2.43 -9.23 8.72
C ASP A 80 -2.16 -10.62 8.14
N CYS A 81 -1.13 -10.72 7.31
CA CYS A 81 -0.70 -11.98 6.73
C CYS A 81 0.82 -12.04 6.52
N SER A 82 1.31 -13.27 6.35
CA SER A 82 2.69 -13.58 5.99
C SER A 82 2.72 -14.67 4.93
N VAL A 83 3.47 -14.47 3.85
CA VAL A 83 3.73 -15.53 2.87
C VAL A 83 4.85 -16.43 3.41
N GLU A 84 4.50 -17.67 3.72
CA GLU A 84 5.42 -18.67 4.28
C GLU A 84 6.25 -19.36 3.20
N THR A 85 5.59 -19.71 2.10
CA THR A 85 6.24 -20.33 0.94
C THR A 85 5.70 -19.75 -0.36
N ALA A 86 6.59 -19.65 -1.34
CA ALA A 86 6.24 -19.26 -2.69
C ALA A 86 6.96 -20.15 -3.69
N ILE A 87 6.22 -20.63 -4.67
CA ILE A 87 6.75 -21.37 -5.81
C ILE A 87 6.31 -20.60 -7.05
N VAL A 88 7.29 -20.17 -7.84
CA VAL A 88 7.06 -19.55 -9.14
C VAL A 88 7.52 -20.52 -10.22
N ALA A 89 6.63 -20.91 -11.11
CA ALA A 89 6.89 -21.86 -12.18
C ALA A 89 6.99 -21.14 -13.53
N SER A 90 7.91 -21.64 -14.35
CA SER A 90 8.08 -21.24 -15.75
C SER A 90 8.12 -22.49 -16.64
N GLU A 91 8.22 -22.33 -17.95
CA GLU A 91 8.44 -23.47 -18.86
C GLU A 91 9.75 -24.23 -18.60
N SER A 92 10.75 -23.55 -18.02
CA SER A 92 12.06 -24.13 -17.69
C SER A 92 12.02 -24.91 -16.38
N GLY A 93 10.93 -24.85 -15.61
CA GLY A 93 10.79 -25.44 -14.28
C GLY A 93 10.41 -24.41 -13.23
N SER A 94 10.82 -24.64 -11.99
CA SER A 94 10.63 -23.66 -10.92
C SER A 94 11.76 -22.62 -10.92
N ALA A 95 11.41 -21.36 -10.90
CA ALA A 95 12.36 -20.26 -10.71
C ALA A 95 12.91 -20.24 -9.27
N GLU A 96 14.15 -19.78 -9.08
CA GLU A 96 14.65 -19.45 -7.76
C GLU A 96 13.84 -18.27 -7.23
N THR A 97 13.14 -18.47 -6.11
CA THR A 97 12.12 -17.52 -5.64
C THR A 97 12.54 -16.89 -4.32
N GLU A 98 12.62 -15.56 -4.30
CA GLU A 98 12.78 -14.75 -3.10
C GLU A 98 11.43 -14.18 -2.66
N ILE A 99 11.12 -14.26 -1.35
CA ILE A 99 9.96 -13.60 -0.77
C ILE A 99 10.43 -12.29 -0.14
N SER A 100 9.94 -11.17 -0.64
CA SER A 100 10.22 -9.84 -0.12
C SER A 100 8.95 -9.22 0.44
N VAL A 101 8.95 -8.92 1.73
CA VAL A 101 7.90 -8.12 2.35
C VAL A 101 8.28 -6.65 2.16
N GLU A 102 7.70 -6.00 1.18
CA GLU A 102 7.69 -4.55 1.14
C GLU A 102 6.62 -4.09 2.15
N LEU A 103 7.05 -3.86 3.39
CA LEU A 103 6.22 -3.09 4.30
C LEU A 103 5.85 -1.82 3.55
N ALA A 104 4.55 -1.52 3.45
CA ALA A 104 4.16 -0.25 2.87
C ALA A 104 5.00 0.81 3.51
N ALA A 105 5.63 1.56 2.67
CA ALA A 105 6.38 2.72 3.08
C ALA A 105 5.51 3.47 4.07
N SER A 106 5.90 3.51 5.35
CA SER A 106 5.04 4.05 6.39
C SER A 106 4.72 5.48 6.01
N PHE A 107 3.43 5.69 5.72
CA PHE A 107 2.89 7.01 5.49
C PHE A 107 2.17 7.43 6.74
N GLU A 108 2.75 8.36 7.45
CA GLU A 108 2.22 8.79 8.73
C GLU A 108 1.96 10.30 8.73
N LEU A 109 0.77 10.67 9.22
CA LEU A 109 0.41 12.05 9.49
C LEU A 109 0.21 12.22 11.00
N LYS A 110 1.05 13.02 11.62
CA LYS A 110 0.95 13.37 13.05
C LYS A 110 0.65 14.85 13.25
N VAL A 111 -0.17 15.18 14.24
CA VAL A 111 -0.29 16.54 14.77
C VAL A 111 0.83 16.72 15.81
N VAL A 112 1.79 17.58 15.51
CA VAL A 112 2.96 17.87 16.38
C VAL A 112 2.89 19.22 17.04
N GLY A 113 1.99 20.10 16.57
CA GLY A 113 1.70 21.39 17.17
C GLY A 113 0.51 21.31 18.17
N PRO A 114 0.11 22.44 18.75
CA PRO A 114 -1.03 22.47 19.66
C PRO A 114 -2.30 21.97 18.96
N ASN A 115 -3.13 21.23 19.70
CA ASN A 115 -4.48 20.83 19.32
C ASN A 115 -5.32 20.59 20.57
N PRO A 116 -6.23 21.49 20.98
CA PRO A 116 -6.70 22.69 20.25
C PRO A 116 -5.63 23.75 20.01
N PHE A 117 -5.80 24.55 18.93
CA PHE A 117 -4.82 25.55 18.50
C PHE A 117 -5.43 26.95 18.26
N ASN A 118 -4.57 28.00 18.28
CA ASN A 118 -4.95 29.38 18.01
C ASN A 118 -3.73 30.18 17.52
N PRO A 119 -3.74 30.81 16.35
CA PRO A 119 -4.48 30.41 15.17
C PRO A 119 -3.69 29.38 14.33
N SER A 120 -2.52 28.90 14.80
CA SER A 120 -1.61 28.08 14.03
C SER A 120 -1.32 26.74 14.70
N THR A 121 -1.14 25.71 13.89
CA THR A 121 -0.69 24.38 14.32
C THR A 121 0.32 23.78 13.33
N GLN A 122 0.92 22.68 13.72
CA GLN A 122 1.92 21.97 12.93
C GLN A 122 1.55 20.51 12.78
N LEU A 123 1.84 19.98 11.61
CA LEU A 123 1.65 18.60 11.23
C LEU A 123 2.99 18.05 10.74
N ASN A 124 3.29 16.80 11.06
CA ASN A 124 4.45 16.10 10.54
C ASN A 124 3.97 15.00 9.60
N VAL A 125 4.55 14.93 8.42
CA VAL A 125 4.28 13.91 7.40
C VAL A 125 5.54 13.09 7.19
N VAL A 126 5.47 11.82 7.54
CA VAL A 126 6.52 10.84 7.27
C VAL A 126 6.18 10.10 5.98
N VAL A 127 7.15 9.99 5.09
CA VAL A 127 7.04 9.28 3.82
C VAL A 127 8.28 8.40 3.67
N GLU A 128 8.15 7.10 3.82
CA GLU A 128 9.30 6.20 3.67
C GLU A 128 9.70 5.97 2.22
N LYS A 129 8.74 6.00 1.30
CA LYS A 129 9.00 5.88 -0.15
C LYS A 129 8.68 7.19 -0.86
N SER A 130 9.62 7.71 -1.62
CA SER A 130 9.41 8.93 -2.42
C SER A 130 8.22 8.77 -3.37
N GLY A 131 7.34 9.75 -3.40
CA GLY A 131 6.14 9.69 -4.22
C GLY A 131 5.29 10.95 -4.15
N TYR A 132 4.14 10.91 -4.80
CA TYR A 132 3.17 12.00 -4.75
C TYR A 132 2.45 12.01 -3.40
N VAL A 133 2.41 13.17 -2.75
CA VAL A 133 1.76 13.38 -1.45
C VAL A 133 0.78 14.52 -1.56
N SER A 134 -0.44 14.30 -1.09
CA SER A 134 -1.49 15.32 -0.97
C SER A 134 -1.89 15.47 0.49
N VAL A 135 -1.81 16.69 1.04
CA VAL A 135 -2.27 17.01 2.40
C VAL A 135 -3.22 18.18 2.33
N LYS A 136 -4.50 17.92 2.59
CA LYS A 136 -5.60 18.88 2.45
C LYS A 136 -6.41 18.97 3.73
N ILE A 137 -6.96 20.14 3.99
CA ILE A 137 -7.79 20.40 5.18
C ILE A 137 -9.22 20.67 4.74
N TYR A 138 -10.16 20.08 5.47
CA TYR A 138 -11.59 20.15 5.21
C TYR A 138 -12.36 20.63 6.45
N ASN A 139 -13.44 21.34 6.22
CA ASN A 139 -14.43 21.60 7.28
C ASN A 139 -15.38 20.40 7.43
N LEU A 140 -16.29 20.46 8.43
CA LEU A 140 -17.21 19.36 8.75
C LEU A 140 -18.25 19.07 7.65
N ILE A 141 -18.47 20.00 6.72
CA ILE A 141 -19.35 19.78 5.55
C ILE A 141 -18.61 19.21 4.34
N GLY A 142 -17.31 18.81 4.52
CA GLY A 142 -16.50 18.22 3.46
C GLY A 142 -15.90 19.21 2.46
N GLN A 143 -16.03 20.51 2.70
CA GLN A 143 -15.43 21.52 1.83
C GLN A 143 -13.94 21.66 2.15
N GLN A 144 -13.08 21.60 1.12
CA GLN A 144 -11.65 21.86 1.24
C GLN A 144 -11.43 23.35 1.57
N VAL A 145 -10.69 23.62 2.64
CA VAL A 145 -10.39 24.98 3.11
C VAL A 145 -8.91 25.35 3.01
N ALA A 146 -8.02 24.37 2.92
CA ALA A 146 -6.60 24.60 2.70
C ALA A 146 -5.93 23.39 2.03
N THR A 147 -4.81 23.66 1.33
CA THR A 147 -3.85 22.66 0.86
C THR A 147 -2.50 22.95 1.52
N LEU A 148 -1.94 21.98 2.24
CA LEU A 148 -0.65 22.12 2.89
C LEU A 148 0.49 21.50 2.09
N ALA A 149 0.21 20.43 1.33
CA ALA A 149 1.11 19.82 0.37
C ALA A 149 0.29 19.22 -0.77
N ASP A 150 0.79 19.31 -1.99
CA ASP A 150 0.20 18.70 -3.19
C ASP A 150 1.30 18.56 -4.25
N GLY A 151 2.04 17.45 -4.23
CA GLY A 151 3.17 17.24 -5.12
C GLY A 151 4.11 16.12 -4.69
N TYR A 152 5.20 15.96 -5.42
CA TYR A 152 6.22 14.95 -5.15
C TYR A 152 6.98 15.27 -3.85
N MET A 153 7.13 14.27 -2.99
CA MET A 153 7.89 14.34 -1.75
C MET A 153 8.92 13.22 -1.72
N GLU A 154 10.15 13.56 -1.41
CA GLU A 154 11.20 12.56 -1.21
C GLU A 154 10.98 11.81 0.10
N SER A 155 11.48 10.58 0.14
CA SER A 155 11.54 9.76 1.35
C SER A 155 12.15 10.54 2.51
N ASN A 156 11.48 10.50 3.65
CA ASN A 156 11.92 11.22 4.86
C ASN A 156 11.50 10.46 6.13
N SER A 157 12.40 9.77 6.77
CA SER A 157 12.16 9.06 8.02
C SER A 157 11.94 9.99 9.22
N ASN A 158 12.45 11.22 9.17
CA ASN A 158 12.27 12.23 10.22
C ASN A 158 10.97 13.03 10.07
N GLY A 159 10.30 12.88 8.93
CA GLY A 159 9.10 13.60 8.58
C GLY A 159 9.34 15.05 8.13
N LYS A 160 8.40 15.56 7.35
CA LYS A 160 8.34 16.96 6.91
C LYS A 160 7.30 17.69 7.71
N THR A 161 7.70 18.77 8.38
CA THR A 161 6.78 19.62 9.12
C THR A 161 6.04 20.55 8.17
N LEU A 162 4.72 20.51 8.23
CA LEU A 162 3.80 21.40 7.54
C LEU A 162 3.14 22.33 8.55
N HIS A 163 2.98 23.60 8.19
CA HIS A 163 2.37 24.60 9.05
C HIS A 163 1.01 25.00 8.50
N TRP A 164 0.02 25.04 9.36
CA TRP A 164 -1.29 25.59 9.04
C TRP A 164 -1.60 26.81 9.90
N ASN A 165 -1.81 27.95 9.23
CA ASN A 165 -2.32 29.17 9.83
C ASN A 165 -3.80 29.33 9.46
N ALA A 166 -4.67 29.18 10.44
CA ALA A 166 -6.11 29.27 10.29
C ALA A 166 -6.68 30.64 10.74
N SER A 167 -5.89 31.70 10.69
CA SER A 167 -6.31 33.04 11.14
C SER A 167 -7.57 33.55 10.44
N GLN A 168 -7.81 33.13 9.20
CA GLN A 168 -9.00 33.50 8.42
C GLN A 168 -10.17 32.52 8.57
N MET A 169 -9.99 31.42 9.33
CA MET A 169 -11.01 30.39 9.52
C MET A 169 -11.82 30.67 10.79
N ALA A 170 -13.06 30.22 10.83
CA ALA A 170 -13.91 30.26 12.04
C ALA A 170 -13.44 29.21 13.07
N SER A 171 -13.65 29.49 14.36
CA SER A 171 -13.46 28.46 15.40
C SER A 171 -14.31 27.23 15.08
N GLY A 172 -13.75 26.04 15.28
CA GLY A 172 -14.44 24.79 14.97
C GLY A 172 -13.51 23.62 14.74
N VAL A 173 -14.11 22.53 14.32
CA VAL A 173 -13.41 21.27 13.99
C VAL A 173 -13.10 21.23 12.51
N TYR A 174 -11.87 20.82 12.19
CA TYR A 174 -11.36 20.60 10.85
C TYR A 174 -10.78 19.20 10.75
N LEU A 175 -10.83 18.62 9.58
CA LEU A 175 -10.21 17.32 9.25
C LEU A 175 -9.06 17.57 8.29
N VAL A 176 -7.86 17.13 8.67
CA VAL A 176 -6.76 17.08 7.74
C VAL A 176 -6.68 15.66 7.18
N ARG A 177 -6.67 15.55 5.86
CA ARG A 177 -6.57 14.30 5.12
C ARG A 177 -5.28 14.33 4.31
N ALA A 178 -4.46 13.32 4.53
CA ALA A 178 -3.21 13.13 3.82
C ALA A 178 -3.27 11.81 3.04
N GLU A 179 -2.74 11.83 1.82
CA GLU A 179 -2.73 10.70 0.89
C GLU A 179 -1.35 10.54 0.26
N SER A 180 -0.87 9.30 0.16
CA SER A 180 0.34 8.93 -0.59
C SER A 180 0.28 7.47 -0.98
N ALA A 181 0.55 7.15 -2.25
CA ALA A 181 0.65 5.77 -2.78
C ALA A 181 -0.51 4.84 -2.33
N GLY A 182 -1.77 5.35 -2.38
CA GLY A 182 -2.96 4.60 -1.96
C GLY A 182 -3.23 4.60 -0.45
N ASN A 183 -2.28 5.02 0.37
CA ASN A 183 -2.47 5.18 1.82
C ASN A 183 -3.16 6.49 2.14
N VAL A 184 -4.11 6.46 3.09
CA VAL A 184 -4.84 7.64 3.56
C VAL A 184 -4.74 7.73 5.08
N SER A 185 -4.34 8.90 5.57
CA SER A 185 -4.34 9.22 7.00
C SER A 185 -5.19 10.45 7.26
N THR A 186 -6.02 10.41 8.30
CA THR A 186 -6.89 11.54 8.66
C THR A 186 -6.71 11.90 10.13
N GLN A 187 -6.55 13.20 10.42
CA GLN A 187 -6.45 13.74 11.77
C GLN A 187 -7.48 14.84 12.00
N LYS A 188 -7.94 14.93 13.25
CA LYS A 188 -8.87 15.98 13.68
C LYS A 188 -8.12 17.14 14.32
N LEU A 189 -8.42 18.36 13.89
CA LEU A 189 -7.89 19.61 14.42
C LEU A 189 -9.01 20.47 15.01
N MET A 190 -8.75 21.12 16.14
CA MET A 190 -9.72 22.01 16.80
C MET A 190 -9.14 23.42 16.89
N LEU A 191 -9.73 24.35 16.14
CA LEU A 191 -9.38 25.77 16.18
C LEU A 191 -10.23 26.47 17.25
N LEU A 192 -9.57 27.12 18.19
CA LEU A 192 -10.20 27.99 19.20
C LEU A 192 -9.66 29.41 19.03
N LYS A 193 -10.52 30.36 18.79
CA LYS A 193 -10.20 31.80 18.79
C LYS A 193 -10.79 32.47 20.01
#